data_28e5809e39ad5f2b62aa980384f53fcb
#
_entry.id   28e5809e39ad5f2b62aa980384f53fcb
#
_cell.length_a   1.000
_cell.length_b   1.000
_cell.length_c   1.000
_cell.angle_alpha   90.00
_cell.angle_beta   90.00
_cell.angle_gamma   90.00
#
_symmetry.space_group_name_H-M   'P 1'
#
loop_
_entity.id
_entity.type
_entity.pdbx_description
1 polymer ?
#
loop_
_entity_poly.entity_id
_entity_poly.type
_entity_poly.pdbx_seq_one_letter_code
_entity_poly.pdbx_strand_id
1 'polypeptide(L)'
;VPERDEWNAIDSNIITDAKGTPWMAFGSFWNGIKLVKLNADWKTIAEPQEWHSLARRAPLPPRAGEFKPAPEEIEAPFIFQRGNDYFLFVSWGLCCQKEKSTYHLAVGRSKSVTGPYLDKDGRDMAQGGGTVVLKGDKDWRGLGHNSAYTFDGKDYLVLHAYETADNYLQKLKILPMTWDKEGWPQVDARDLNRYQSRELPAATP
;
A
#
# COMPACT_ATOMS: atom_id res chain seq x y z
N VAL A 1 0.05 22.29 -2.21
CA VAL A 1 -0.99 22.89 -1.34
C VAL A 1 -2.37 22.52 -1.87
N PRO A 2 -3.38 22.26 -1.01
CA PRO A 2 -4.70 21.72 -1.40
C PRO A 2 -5.40 22.52 -2.47
N GLU A 3 -5.28 23.82 -2.44
CA GLU A 3 -5.97 24.74 -3.34
C GLU A 3 -5.41 24.69 -4.77
N ARG A 4 -4.23 24.10 -4.96
CA ARG A 4 -3.55 24.03 -6.25
C ARG A 4 -3.33 22.59 -6.72
N ASP A 5 -2.86 21.72 -5.82
CA ASP A 5 -2.19 20.49 -6.20
C ASP A 5 -3.09 19.25 -6.17
N GLU A 6 -4.22 19.30 -5.48
CA GLU A 6 -5.17 18.18 -5.36
C GLU A 6 -4.57 16.85 -4.85
N TRP A 7 -3.35 16.87 -4.31
CA TRP A 7 -2.66 15.70 -3.75
C TRP A 7 -1.91 16.03 -2.47
N ASN A 8 -1.68 15.01 -1.67
CA ASN A 8 -0.82 15.06 -0.49
C ASN A 8 0.53 14.40 -0.81
N ALA A 9 1.61 15.16 -0.81
CA ALA A 9 2.92 14.71 -1.25
C ALA A 9 3.70 13.99 -0.13
N ILE A 10 3.18 12.84 0.31
CA ILE A 10 3.82 11.95 1.29
C ILE A 10 3.76 10.49 0.79
N ASP A 11 4.38 9.58 1.51
CA ASP A 11 4.38 8.12 1.28
C ASP A 11 4.93 7.74 -0.10
N SER A 12 6.08 8.28 -0.47
CA SER A 12 6.64 8.05 -1.79
C SER A 12 7.26 6.66 -1.97
N ASN A 13 7.02 6.05 -3.14
CA ASN A 13 7.67 4.84 -3.63
C ASN A 13 8.21 5.08 -5.03
N ILE A 14 9.48 4.75 -5.28
CA ILE A 14 10.11 4.87 -6.60
C ILE A 14 10.26 3.49 -7.23
N ILE A 15 9.92 3.41 -8.52
CA ILE A 15 10.05 2.22 -9.34
C ILE A 15 10.51 2.60 -10.74
N THR A 16 11.16 1.68 -11.46
CA THR A 16 11.44 1.83 -12.88
C THR A 16 10.44 1.05 -13.73
N ASP A 17 10.11 1.59 -14.91
CA ASP A 17 9.39 0.83 -15.92
C ASP A 17 10.32 -0.15 -16.68
N ALA A 18 9.76 -0.92 -17.60
CA ALA A 18 10.50 -1.89 -18.41
C ALA A 18 11.60 -1.26 -19.30
N LYS A 19 11.57 0.06 -19.49
CA LYS A 19 12.58 0.83 -20.24
C LYS A 19 13.64 1.45 -19.33
N GLY A 20 13.52 1.24 -18.01
CA GLY A 20 14.41 1.83 -17.02
C GLY A 20 14.06 3.27 -16.64
N THR A 21 12.92 3.80 -17.09
CA THR A 21 12.45 5.14 -16.71
C THR A 21 12.00 5.14 -15.25
N PRO A 22 12.50 6.03 -14.39
CA PRO A 22 12.08 6.11 -13.01
C PRO A 22 10.75 6.86 -12.86
N TRP A 23 9.91 6.35 -11.98
CA TRP A 23 8.60 6.89 -11.64
C TRP A 23 8.45 6.95 -10.12
N MET A 24 7.76 7.95 -9.61
CA MET A 24 7.44 8.09 -8.19
C MET A 24 5.92 8.02 -7.98
N ALA A 25 5.47 6.96 -7.31
CA ALA A 25 4.12 6.90 -6.77
C ALA A 25 4.10 7.56 -5.39
N PHE A 26 3.03 8.29 -5.07
CA PHE A 26 2.85 8.93 -3.77
C PHE A 26 1.40 9.31 -3.54
N GLY A 27 1.05 9.66 -2.31
CA GLY A 27 -0.25 10.22 -1.98
C GLY A 27 -0.87 9.61 -0.73
N SER A 28 -1.66 10.42 -0.05
CA SER A 28 -2.40 10.05 1.16
C SER A 28 -3.68 10.87 1.22
N PHE A 29 -4.83 10.21 1.32
CA PHE A 29 -6.14 10.83 1.36
C PHE A 29 -6.41 11.73 0.15
N TRP A 30 -6.99 12.90 0.34
CA TRP A 30 -7.32 13.94 -0.67
C TRP A 30 -7.92 13.33 -1.95
N ASN A 31 -7.17 13.39 -3.05
CA ASN A 31 -7.59 12.88 -4.35
C ASN A 31 -6.79 11.63 -4.76
N GLY A 32 -6.44 10.80 -3.77
CA GLY A 32 -5.84 9.47 -3.96
C GLY A 32 -4.36 9.49 -4.36
N ILE A 33 -3.94 8.41 -5.00
CA ILE A 33 -2.55 8.09 -5.33
C ILE A 33 -2.20 8.62 -6.71
N LYS A 34 -1.07 9.31 -6.79
CA LYS A 34 -0.50 9.87 -8.01
C LYS A 34 0.80 9.15 -8.39
N LEU A 35 1.13 9.23 -9.66
CA LEU A 35 2.41 8.81 -10.22
C LEU A 35 2.95 9.96 -11.05
N VAL A 36 4.24 10.25 -10.90
CA VAL A 36 4.95 11.26 -11.68
C VAL A 36 6.23 10.68 -12.25
N LYS A 37 6.54 11.05 -13.50
CA LYS A 37 7.78 10.68 -14.15
C LYS A 37 8.95 11.46 -13.58
N LEU A 38 10.05 10.78 -13.30
CA LEU A 38 11.29 11.40 -12.86
C LEU A 38 12.33 11.43 -13.98
N ASN A 39 13.29 12.33 -13.84
CA ASN A 39 14.52 12.30 -14.63
C ASN A 39 15.41 11.12 -14.23
N ALA A 40 16.40 10.82 -15.06
CA ALA A 40 17.36 9.73 -14.82
C ALA A 40 18.20 9.92 -13.53
N ASP A 41 18.18 11.07 -12.92
CA ASP A 41 18.82 11.35 -11.62
C ASP A 41 18.01 10.83 -10.43
N TRP A 42 16.75 10.39 -10.64
CA TRP A 42 15.80 9.89 -9.62
C TRP A 42 15.40 10.93 -8.56
N LYS A 43 15.70 12.20 -8.78
CA LYS A 43 15.53 13.28 -7.79
C LYS A 43 14.63 14.39 -8.28
N THR A 44 14.58 14.62 -9.59
CA THR A 44 13.84 15.72 -10.18
C THR A 44 12.71 15.20 -11.07
N ILE A 45 11.62 15.97 -11.14
CA ILE A 45 10.49 15.67 -12.03
C ILE A 45 10.92 15.91 -13.48
N ALA A 46 10.58 14.96 -14.36
CA ALA A 46 10.89 15.08 -15.79
C ALA A 46 10.07 16.19 -16.46
N GLU A 47 10.70 16.85 -17.44
CA GLU A 47 10.02 17.83 -18.29
C GLU A 47 9.95 17.33 -19.75
N PRO A 48 8.81 17.44 -20.43
CA PRO A 48 7.52 17.92 -19.90
C PRO A 48 6.99 16.99 -18.82
N GLN A 49 6.28 17.55 -17.83
CA GLN A 49 5.75 16.76 -16.71
C GLN A 49 4.71 15.75 -17.20
N GLU A 50 4.81 14.53 -16.69
CA GLU A 50 3.88 13.44 -16.98
C GLU A 50 3.32 12.89 -15.66
N TRP A 51 1.98 13.00 -15.51
CA TRP A 51 1.26 12.66 -14.29
C TRP A 51 0.13 11.67 -14.55
N HIS A 52 -0.04 10.71 -13.64
CA HIS A 52 -1.13 9.74 -13.68
C HIS A 52 -1.82 9.64 -12.31
N SER A 53 -3.13 9.43 -12.32
CA SER A 53 -3.88 9.03 -11.12
C SER A 53 -3.99 7.51 -11.12
N LEU A 54 -3.40 6.87 -10.10
CA LEU A 54 -3.30 5.40 -10.06
C LEU A 54 -4.44 4.75 -9.28
N ALA A 55 -4.83 5.36 -8.17
CA ALA A 55 -5.84 4.79 -7.29
C ALA A 55 -6.53 5.89 -6.48
N ARG A 56 -7.80 5.66 -6.18
CA ARG A 56 -8.59 6.43 -5.23
C ARG A 56 -9.58 5.52 -4.53
N ARG A 57 -10.11 5.98 -3.43
CA ARG A 57 -11.21 5.29 -2.77
C ARG A 57 -12.45 6.17 -2.82
N ALA A 58 -13.57 5.60 -3.26
CA ALA A 58 -14.84 6.32 -3.23
C ALA A 58 -15.11 6.84 -1.81
N PRO A 59 -15.63 8.07 -1.65
CA PRO A 59 -15.99 8.59 -0.34
C PRO A 59 -16.89 7.60 0.38
N LEU A 60 -16.55 7.29 1.62
CA LEU A 60 -17.41 6.48 2.48
C LEU A 60 -18.64 7.31 2.89
N PRO A 61 -19.77 6.68 3.20
CA PRO A 61 -20.91 7.39 3.76
C PRO A 61 -20.49 8.13 5.05
N PRO A 62 -21.17 9.22 5.40
CA PRO A 62 -20.90 9.94 6.65
C PRO A 62 -20.92 8.99 7.84
N ARG A 63 -20.00 9.17 8.77
CA ARG A 63 -20.03 8.46 10.05
C ARG A 63 -21.20 8.92 10.89
N ALA A 64 -21.64 8.11 11.85
CA ALA A 64 -22.72 8.46 12.75
C ALA A 64 -22.46 9.82 13.42
N GLY A 65 -23.35 10.79 13.19
CA GLY A 65 -23.23 12.16 13.71
C GLY A 65 -22.48 13.13 12.79
N GLU A 66 -21.98 12.71 11.64
CA GLU A 66 -21.33 13.56 10.64
C GLU A 66 -22.24 13.83 9.44
N PHE A 67 -22.18 15.04 8.91
CA PHE A 67 -23.00 15.46 7.75
C PHE A 67 -22.21 15.45 6.43
N LYS A 68 -20.90 15.19 6.47
CA LYS A 68 -20.03 15.13 5.29
C LYS A 68 -19.58 13.69 5.04
N PRO A 69 -19.43 13.28 3.77
CA PRO A 69 -18.77 12.01 3.45
C PRO A 69 -17.42 11.91 4.15
N ALA A 70 -17.07 10.72 4.62
CA ALA A 70 -15.73 10.47 5.15
C ALA A 70 -14.69 10.72 4.03
N PRO A 71 -13.50 11.22 4.37
CA PRO A 71 -12.45 11.43 3.38
C PRO A 71 -12.07 10.10 2.69
N GLU A 72 -11.50 10.19 1.52
CA GLU A 72 -10.94 9.03 0.82
C GLU A 72 -9.80 8.44 1.66
N GLU A 73 -10.07 7.30 2.30
CA GLU A 73 -9.12 6.65 3.21
C GLU A 73 -8.22 5.71 2.41
N ILE A 74 -7.25 6.29 1.68
CA ILE A 74 -6.25 5.58 0.87
C ILE A 74 -4.91 6.28 1.01
N GLU A 75 -3.81 5.49 1.19
CA GLU A 75 -2.46 6.02 1.28
C GLU A 75 -1.40 4.92 1.07
N ALA A 76 -0.12 5.27 1.28
CA ALA A 76 1.01 4.35 1.29
C ALA A 76 1.10 3.48 0.01
N PRO A 77 1.21 4.07 -1.18
CA PRO A 77 1.37 3.29 -2.40
C PRO A 77 2.73 2.58 -2.41
N PHE A 78 2.73 1.32 -2.83
CA PHE A 78 3.94 0.59 -3.16
C PHE A 78 3.71 -0.22 -4.43
N ILE A 79 4.52 0.04 -5.46
CA ILE A 79 4.47 -0.71 -6.71
C ILE A 79 5.53 -1.81 -6.66
N PHE A 80 5.09 -3.06 -6.81
CA PHE A 80 5.94 -4.25 -6.90
C PHE A 80 5.87 -4.83 -8.30
N GLN A 81 7.01 -5.08 -8.93
CA GLN A 81 7.07 -5.72 -10.24
C GLN A 81 7.35 -7.22 -10.09
N ARG A 82 6.54 -8.04 -10.77
CA ARG A 82 6.76 -9.48 -10.87
C ARG A 82 6.57 -9.92 -12.31
N GLY A 83 7.67 -10.37 -12.94
CA GLY A 83 7.66 -10.65 -14.38
C GLY A 83 7.26 -9.41 -15.18
N ASN A 84 6.21 -9.53 -15.98
CA ASN A 84 5.72 -8.44 -16.82
C ASN A 84 4.52 -7.69 -16.19
N ASP A 85 4.22 -7.96 -14.92
CA ASP A 85 3.12 -7.34 -14.20
C ASP A 85 3.63 -6.38 -13.12
N TYR A 86 2.91 -5.29 -12.95
CA TYR A 86 3.06 -4.34 -11.85
C TYR A 86 1.87 -4.51 -10.91
N PHE A 87 2.15 -4.57 -9.60
CA PHE A 87 1.16 -4.67 -8.54
C PHE A 87 1.22 -3.42 -7.69
N LEU A 88 0.17 -2.60 -7.71
CA LEU A 88 0.05 -1.45 -6.85
C LEU A 88 -0.63 -1.86 -5.55
N PHE A 89 0.14 -1.92 -4.48
CA PHE A 89 -0.39 -2.05 -3.12
C PHE A 89 -0.72 -0.67 -2.58
N VAL A 90 -1.81 -0.57 -1.85
CA VAL A 90 -2.23 0.63 -1.12
C VAL A 90 -2.80 0.22 0.23
N SER A 91 -2.79 1.14 1.17
CA SER A 91 -3.45 0.96 2.46
C SER A 91 -4.78 1.71 2.48
N TRP A 92 -5.83 1.03 2.88
CA TRP A 92 -7.18 1.58 3.06
C TRP A 92 -7.54 1.70 4.53
N GLY A 93 -8.37 2.66 4.86
CA GLY A 93 -8.85 2.88 6.22
C GLY A 93 -7.93 3.79 7.04
N LEU A 94 -8.14 3.80 8.34
CA LEU A 94 -7.43 4.65 9.29
C LEU A 94 -6.38 3.86 10.06
N CYS A 95 -5.13 4.30 10.01
CA CYS A 95 -4.09 3.87 10.93
C CYS A 95 -4.24 4.57 12.30
N CYS A 96 -3.35 4.24 13.22
CA CYS A 96 -2.97 5.09 14.35
C CYS A 96 -4.10 5.33 15.37
N GLN A 97 -5.17 4.51 15.35
CA GLN A 97 -6.35 4.59 16.21
C GLN A 97 -6.42 3.44 17.25
N LYS A 98 -5.31 2.72 17.47
CA LYS A 98 -5.27 1.53 18.34
C LYS A 98 -6.36 0.52 17.94
N GLU A 99 -7.25 0.13 18.91
CA GLU A 99 -8.36 -0.80 18.66
C GLU A 99 -9.34 -0.34 17.57
N LYS A 100 -9.41 0.96 17.31
CA LYS A 100 -10.29 1.57 16.29
C LYS A 100 -9.67 1.65 14.92
N SER A 101 -8.40 1.23 14.78
CA SER A 101 -7.72 1.23 13.49
C SER A 101 -8.42 0.28 12.51
N THR A 102 -8.75 0.81 11.33
CA THR A 102 -9.40 0.07 10.25
C THR A 102 -8.44 -0.22 9.08
N TYR A 103 -7.18 0.13 9.23
CA TYR A 103 -6.13 0.05 8.23
C TYR A 103 -5.94 -1.38 7.72
N HIS A 104 -5.89 -1.55 6.41
CA HIS A 104 -5.73 -2.84 5.75
C HIS A 104 -5.21 -2.65 4.32
N LEU A 105 -4.68 -3.72 3.72
CA LEU A 105 -4.03 -3.68 2.42
C LEU A 105 -4.95 -4.11 1.29
N ALA A 106 -4.89 -3.36 0.19
CA ALA A 106 -5.52 -3.70 -1.08
C ALA A 106 -4.49 -3.62 -2.22
N VAL A 107 -4.76 -4.33 -3.33
CA VAL A 107 -3.89 -4.41 -4.49
C VAL A 107 -4.68 -4.35 -5.79
N GLY A 108 -4.06 -3.79 -6.83
CA GLY A 108 -4.45 -3.93 -8.24
C GLY A 108 -3.26 -4.31 -9.09
N ARG A 109 -3.52 -4.84 -10.29
CA ARG A 109 -2.52 -5.32 -11.24
C ARG A 109 -2.60 -4.57 -12.55
N SER A 110 -1.45 -4.28 -13.16
CA SER A 110 -1.32 -3.64 -14.48
C SER A 110 -0.18 -4.26 -15.29
N LYS A 111 -0.24 -4.12 -16.62
CA LYS A 111 0.88 -4.38 -17.55
C LYS A 111 1.79 -3.17 -17.73
N SER A 112 1.38 -2.02 -17.25
CA SER A 112 2.14 -0.77 -17.31
C SER A 112 2.29 -0.16 -15.93
N VAL A 113 3.45 0.44 -15.64
CA VAL A 113 3.65 1.20 -14.40
C VAL A 113 2.68 2.36 -14.26
N THR A 114 2.21 2.92 -15.38
CA THR A 114 1.24 4.02 -15.44
C THR A 114 -0.22 3.59 -15.29
N GLY A 115 -0.47 2.28 -15.14
CA GLY A 115 -1.82 1.72 -15.04
C GLY A 115 -2.48 1.43 -16.42
N PRO A 116 -3.81 1.21 -16.48
CA PRO A 116 -4.68 1.14 -15.30
C PRO A 116 -4.35 -0.07 -14.41
N TYR A 117 -4.49 0.08 -13.10
CA TYR A 117 -4.38 -1.00 -12.13
C TYR A 117 -5.78 -1.56 -11.86
N LEU A 118 -6.02 -2.80 -12.29
CA LEU A 118 -7.31 -3.47 -12.15
C LEU A 118 -7.30 -4.42 -10.95
N ASP A 119 -8.40 -4.51 -10.24
CA ASP A 119 -8.62 -5.54 -9.21
C ASP A 119 -9.02 -6.89 -9.84
N LYS A 120 -9.28 -7.92 -9.00
CA LYS A 120 -9.69 -9.25 -9.46
C LYS A 120 -10.99 -9.26 -10.27
N ASP A 121 -11.86 -8.29 -10.02
CA ASP A 121 -13.16 -8.16 -10.70
C ASP A 121 -13.05 -7.29 -11.97
N GLY A 122 -11.84 -6.83 -12.31
CA GLY A 122 -11.57 -5.98 -13.49
C GLY A 122 -11.91 -4.50 -13.28
N ARG A 123 -12.16 -4.05 -12.05
CA ARG A 123 -12.46 -2.68 -11.74
C ARG A 123 -11.16 -1.89 -11.52
N ASP A 124 -11.07 -0.72 -12.15
CA ASP A 124 -9.91 0.17 -12.04
C ASP A 124 -9.79 0.77 -10.63
N MET A 125 -8.58 0.72 -10.06
CA MET A 125 -8.28 1.36 -8.77
C MET A 125 -8.46 2.88 -8.82
N ALA A 126 -8.25 3.52 -9.96
CA ALA A 126 -8.55 4.94 -10.15
C ALA A 126 -10.06 5.24 -10.08
N GLN A 127 -10.92 4.21 -10.17
CA GLN A 127 -12.37 4.25 -10.03
C GLN A 127 -12.87 3.59 -8.74
N GLY A 128 -11.98 3.43 -7.75
CA GLY A 128 -12.30 2.84 -6.45
C GLY A 128 -12.27 1.31 -6.42
N GLY A 129 -11.67 0.65 -7.41
CA GLY A 129 -11.35 -0.78 -7.38
C GLY A 129 -10.23 -1.09 -6.39
N GLY A 130 -10.03 -2.39 -6.14
CA GLY A 130 -8.96 -2.92 -5.30
C GLY A 130 -9.34 -4.24 -4.67
N THR A 131 -8.43 -5.20 -4.68
CA THR A 131 -8.61 -6.51 -4.04
C THR A 131 -7.93 -6.50 -2.69
N VAL A 132 -8.66 -6.79 -1.61
CA VAL A 132 -8.10 -6.88 -0.26
C VAL A 132 -7.14 -8.06 -0.18
N VAL A 133 -5.90 -7.80 0.26
CA VAL A 133 -4.83 -8.80 0.43
C VAL A 133 -4.72 -9.25 1.88
N LEU A 134 -4.75 -8.31 2.81
CA LEU A 134 -4.56 -8.58 4.23
C LEU A 134 -5.37 -7.59 5.06
N LYS A 135 -6.09 -8.11 6.04
CA LYS A 135 -6.90 -7.32 6.98
C LYS A 135 -6.67 -7.83 8.39
N GLY A 136 -6.78 -6.92 9.37
CA GLY A 136 -6.66 -7.24 10.78
C GLY A 136 -7.77 -8.14 11.31
N ASP A 137 -7.48 -8.79 12.43
CA ASP A 137 -8.38 -9.67 13.18
C ASP A 137 -8.49 -9.24 14.65
N LYS A 138 -8.85 -10.17 15.54
CA LYS A 138 -8.95 -9.89 16.99
C LYS A 138 -7.58 -9.65 17.66
N ASP A 139 -6.52 -10.24 17.15
CA ASP A 139 -5.17 -10.21 17.71
C ASP A 139 -4.30 -9.09 17.09
N TRP A 140 -4.57 -8.74 15.83
CA TRP A 140 -3.83 -7.74 15.07
C TRP A 140 -4.74 -6.70 14.44
N ARG A 141 -4.41 -5.44 14.63
CA ARG A 141 -5.13 -4.29 14.07
C ARG A 141 -4.22 -3.42 13.21
N GLY A 142 -4.80 -2.55 12.39
CA GLY A 142 -4.09 -1.49 11.70
C GLY A 142 -2.94 -1.98 10.83
N LEU A 143 -3.16 -3.03 10.02
CA LEU A 143 -2.15 -3.61 9.14
C LEU A 143 -2.00 -2.78 7.88
N GLY A 144 -0.81 -2.26 7.61
CA GLY A 144 -0.62 -1.47 6.40
C GLY A 144 0.74 -0.84 6.24
N HIS A 145 0.78 0.16 5.36
CA HIS A 145 1.97 0.90 4.96
C HIS A 145 3.10 -0.05 4.54
N ASN A 146 2.78 -0.89 3.55
CA ASN A 146 3.65 -1.98 3.17
C ASN A 146 4.74 -1.58 2.17
N SER A 147 5.77 -2.41 2.16
CA SER A 147 6.65 -2.63 1.03
C SER A 147 6.64 -4.11 0.64
N ALA A 148 7.13 -4.44 -0.54
CA ALA A 148 7.24 -5.81 -1.01
C ALA A 148 8.61 -6.04 -1.67
N TYR A 149 9.25 -7.17 -1.37
CA TYR A 149 10.59 -7.49 -1.86
C TYR A 149 10.73 -8.96 -2.18
N THR A 150 11.56 -9.25 -3.19
CA THR A 150 12.04 -10.60 -3.47
C THR A 150 13.40 -10.81 -2.79
N PHE A 151 13.51 -11.85 -1.97
CA PHE A 151 14.74 -12.25 -1.31
C PHE A 151 14.91 -13.76 -1.43
N ASP A 152 16.06 -14.23 -1.90
CA ASP A 152 16.34 -15.65 -2.18
C ASP A 152 15.25 -16.33 -3.02
N GLY A 153 14.75 -15.64 -4.06
CA GLY A 153 13.73 -16.16 -4.95
C GLY A 153 12.33 -16.30 -4.33
N LYS A 154 12.12 -15.73 -3.14
CA LYS A 154 10.84 -15.69 -2.44
C LYS A 154 10.38 -14.26 -2.27
N ASP A 155 9.08 -14.05 -2.44
CA ASP A 155 8.49 -12.73 -2.26
C ASP A 155 7.99 -12.55 -0.82
N TYR A 156 8.17 -11.36 -0.29
CA TYR A 156 7.77 -10.98 1.06
C TYR A 156 7.01 -9.66 1.05
N LEU A 157 5.98 -9.61 1.89
CA LEU A 157 5.28 -8.38 2.25
C LEU A 157 5.81 -7.90 3.60
N VAL A 158 6.28 -6.66 3.65
CA VAL A 158 6.78 -6.01 4.88
C VAL A 158 5.82 -4.90 5.25
N LEU A 159 5.32 -4.92 6.48
CA LEU A 159 4.29 -3.96 6.93
C LEU A 159 4.35 -3.74 8.45
N HIS A 160 3.62 -2.76 8.93
CA HIS A 160 3.35 -2.67 10.37
C HIS A 160 1.99 -3.27 10.72
N ALA A 161 1.85 -3.71 11.96
CA ALA A 161 0.60 -4.16 12.56
C ALA A 161 0.60 -3.82 14.05
N TYR A 162 -0.58 -3.54 14.63
CA TYR A 162 -0.74 -3.29 16.05
C TYR A 162 -1.14 -4.57 16.78
N GLU A 163 -0.32 -4.99 17.75
CA GLU A 163 -0.57 -6.17 18.55
C GLU A 163 -1.56 -5.88 19.70
N THR A 164 -2.73 -6.51 19.66
CA THR A 164 -3.79 -6.28 20.67
C THR A 164 -3.32 -6.66 22.07
N ALA A 165 -2.60 -7.79 22.19
CA ALA A 165 -2.09 -8.29 23.48
C ALA A 165 -1.02 -7.38 24.09
N ASP A 166 -0.34 -6.53 23.28
CA ASP A 166 0.68 -5.58 23.73
C ASP A 166 0.16 -4.13 23.66
N ASN A 167 -1.06 -3.90 24.10
CA ASN A 167 -1.70 -2.58 24.16
C ASN A 167 -1.62 -1.81 22.81
N TYR A 168 -1.79 -2.53 21.70
CA TYR A 168 -1.70 -2.01 20.33
C TYR A 168 -0.34 -1.40 20.00
N LEU A 169 0.73 -1.93 20.59
CA LEU A 169 2.09 -1.55 20.20
C LEU A 169 2.33 -1.97 18.76
N GLN A 170 2.91 -1.06 17.99
CA GLN A 170 3.22 -1.25 16.58
C GLN A 170 4.40 -2.22 16.42
N LYS A 171 4.22 -3.24 15.62
CA LYS A 171 5.23 -4.25 15.30
C LYS A 171 5.52 -4.27 13.81
N LEU A 172 6.79 -4.45 13.45
CA LEU A 172 7.19 -4.79 12.09
C LEU A 172 6.85 -6.25 11.81
N LYS A 173 6.22 -6.52 10.67
CA LYS A 173 5.93 -7.85 10.18
C LYS A 173 6.58 -8.06 8.81
N ILE A 174 7.23 -9.21 8.63
CA ILE A 174 7.78 -9.68 7.35
C ILE A 174 7.09 -11.00 7.05
N LEU A 175 6.18 -10.99 6.10
CA LEU A 175 5.29 -12.12 5.81
C LEU A 175 5.63 -12.73 4.45
N PRO A 176 5.71 -14.06 4.32
CA PRO A 176 5.81 -14.68 3.02
C PRO A 176 4.63 -14.29 2.14
N MET A 177 4.92 -13.89 0.91
CA MET A 177 3.91 -13.58 -0.10
C MET A 177 4.00 -14.64 -1.20
N THR A 178 2.92 -15.35 -1.41
CA THR A 178 2.77 -16.37 -2.46
C THR A 178 1.81 -15.87 -3.55
N TRP A 179 1.61 -16.65 -4.58
CA TRP A 179 0.81 -16.27 -5.74
C TRP A 179 -0.20 -17.37 -6.07
N ASP A 180 -1.44 -16.98 -6.27
CA ASP A 180 -2.46 -17.93 -6.71
C ASP A 180 -2.28 -18.30 -8.20
N LYS A 181 -3.15 -19.19 -8.69
CA LYS A 181 -3.09 -19.70 -10.08
C LYS A 181 -3.30 -18.62 -11.13
N GLU A 182 -3.95 -17.52 -10.75
CA GLU A 182 -4.23 -16.37 -11.61
C GLU A 182 -3.13 -15.29 -11.49
N GLY A 183 -2.12 -15.54 -10.65
CA GLY A 183 -0.98 -14.64 -10.43
C GLY A 183 -1.31 -13.47 -9.51
N TRP A 184 -2.23 -13.62 -8.53
CA TRP A 184 -2.50 -12.63 -7.51
C TRP A 184 -1.75 -12.92 -6.22
N PRO A 185 -1.28 -11.88 -5.50
CA PRO A 185 -0.56 -12.06 -4.25
C PRO A 185 -1.48 -12.62 -3.16
N GLN A 186 -0.92 -13.56 -2.40
CA GLN A 186 -1.58 -14.21 -1.27
C GLN A 186 -0.68 -14.12 -0.04
N VAL A 187 -1.25 -13.67 1.06
CA VAL A 187 -0.59 -13.62 2.37
C VAL A 187 -1.46 -14.32 3.39
N ASP A 188 -0.89 -15.27 4.12
CA ASP A 188 -1.59 -15.98 5.17
C ASP A 188 -1.59 -15.15 6.47
N ALA A 189 -2.78 -14.71 6.91
CA ALA A 189 -2.90 -13.92 8.15
C ALA A 189 -2.37 -14.68 9.39
N ARG A 190 -2.33 -16.03 9.35
CA ARG A 190 -1.76 -16.85 10.44
C ARG A 190 -0.26 -16.59 10.64
N ASP A 191 0.44 -16.12 9.62
CA ASP A 191 1.86 -15.82 9.67
C ASP A 191 2.15 -14.55 10.52
N LEU A 192 1.15 -13.71 10.79
CA LEU A 192 1.25 -12.60 11.75
C LEU A 192 1.68 -13.10 13.14
N ASN A 193 1.26 -14.31 13.52
CA ASN A 193 1.60 -14.92 14.82
C ASN A 193 2.88 -15.77 14.80
N ARG A 194 3.28 -16.25 13.62
CA ARG A 194 4.47 -17.12 13.48
C ARG A 194 5.79 -16.36 13.56
N TYR A 195 5.81 -15.15 13.05
CA TYR A 195 6.99 -14.30 12.95
C TYR A 195 6.96 -13.21 14.00
N GLN A 196 6.84 -13.60 15.26
CA GLN A 196 7.16 -12.72 16.37
C GLN A 196 8.67 -12.47 16.35
N SER A 197 9.08 -11.21 16.50
CA SER A 197 10.47 -10.88 16.72
C SER A 197 10.96 -11.72 17.89
N ARG A 198 11.93 -12.64 17.68
CA ARG A 198 12.66 -13.24 18.79
C ARG A 198 13.26 -12.08 19.55
N GLU A 199 13.02 -12.01 20.85
CA GLU A 199 13.79 -11.13 21.70
C GLU A 199 15.25 -11.38 21.38
N LEU A 200 15.94 -10.35 20.90
CA LEU A 200 17.40 -10.44 20.78
C LEU A 200 17.90 -10.73 22.18
N PRO A 201 18.75 -11.75 22.38
CA PRO A 201 19.35 -11.98 23.69
C PRO A 201 19.96 -10.67 24.15
N ALA A 202 19.67 -10.27 25.41
CA ALA A 202 20.22 -9.07 25.99
C ALA A 202 21.72 -9.07 25.72
N ALA A 203 22.24 -7.99 25.14
CA ALA A 203 23.67 -7.85 24.96
C ALA A 203 24.32 -8.04 26.35
N THR A 204 25.07 -9.11 26.49
CA THR A 204 25.88 -9.33 27.69
C THR A 204 26.88 -8.18 27.80
N PRO A 205 26.98 -7.53 28.97
CA PRO A 205 27.85 -6.39 29.19
C PRO A 205 29.32 -6.71 28.97
#